data_6a9060e5dc7edcbc754258bb0ad90ec1
#
_entry.id   6a9060e5dc7edcbc754258bb0ad90ec1
#
_cell.length_a   1.000
_cell.length_b   1.000
_cell.length_c   1.000
_cell.angle_alpha   90.00
_cell.angle_beta   90.00
_cell.angle_gamma   90.00
#
_symmetry.space_group_name_H-M   'P 1'
#
loop_
_entity.id
_entity.type
_entity.pdbx_description
1 polymer ?
#
loop_
_entity_poly.entity_id
_entity_poly.type
_entity_poly.pdbx_seq_one_letter_code
_entity_poly.pdbx_strand_id
1 'polypeptide(L)'
;MKCEIAAGLLHRPKVLFLDEPTIGLDITGQIRIREFLREYNRRTGATILLTSHYMADVTALCERIIIIHHGKLKYDGGITDLSRRIAPFKLIGVMLADADSHDLSIYGTPVENEDDAEKRYIQVPAADVTGITARLLADLPVHDITITDPPIENVIERAFNE
;
A
#
# COMPACT_ATOMS: atom_id res chain seq x y z
N MET A 1 -0.59 3.24 25.75
CA MET A 1 0.15 3.48 24.49
C MET A 1 0.77 4.87 24.36
N LYS A 2 0.04 6.03 24.30
CA LYS A 2 0.70 7.37 24.16
C LYS A 2 1.72 7.66 25.25
N CYS A 3 1.41 7.32 26.51
CA CYS A 3 2.33 7.49 27.63
C CYS A 3 3.55 6.55 27.57
N GLU A 4 3.39 5.35 27.06
CA GLU A 4 4.47 4.38 26.88
C GLU A 4 5.46 4.83 25.81
N ILE A 5 4.96 5.31 24.66
CA ILE A 5 5.81 5.91 23.62
C ILE A 5 6.56 7.12 24.19
N ALA A 6 5.87 8.02 24.91
CA ALA A 6 6.51 9.18 25.52
C ALA A 6 7.58 8.77 26.55
N ALA A 7 7.32 7.77 27.38
CA ALA A 7 8.28 7.24 28.35
C ALA A 7 9.53 6.64 27.67
N GLY A 8 9.32 5.87 26.57
CA GLY A 8 10.40 5.30 25.78
C GLY A 8 11.31 6.34 25.11
N LEU A 9 10.81 7.55 24.88
CA LEU A 9 11.54 8.62 24.19
C LEU A 9 12.25 9.59 25.12
N LEU A 10 11.97 9.57 26.44
CA LEU A 10 12.54 10.51 27.41
C LEU A 10 14.07 10.53 27.40
N HIS A 11 14.70 9.38 27.22
CA HIS A 11 16.16 9.23 27.24
C HIS A 11 16.81 9.37 25.85
N ARG A 12 16.04 9.77 24.82
CA ARG A 12 16.48 9.98 23.45
C ARG A 12 17.25 8.77 22.87
N PRO A 13 16.62 7.59 22.76
CA PRO A 13 17.27 6.38 22.30
C PRO A 13 17.76 6.53 20.86
N LYS A 14 18.89 5.90 20.53
CA LYS A 14 19.38 5.77 19.16
C LYS A 14 18.60 4.73 18.34
N VAL A 15 18.03 3.75 19.04
CA VAL A 15 17.20 2.67 18.48
C VAL A 15 15.93 2.56 19.30
N LEU A 16 14.80 2.55 18.63
CA LEU A 16 13.47 2.42 19.22
C LEU A 16 12.76 1.21 18.63
N PHE A 17 12.25 0.34 19.50
CA PHE A 17 11.41 -0.78 19.12
C PHE A 17 9.96 -0.46 19.48
N LEU A 18 9.07 -0.58 18.52
CA LEU A 18 7.64 -0.33 18.67
C LEU A 18 6.86 -1.56 18.22
N ASP A 19 6.09 -2.13 19.11
CA ASP A 19 5.21 -3.25 18.81
C ASP A 19 3.79 -2.72 18.66
N GLU A 20 3.24 -2.79 17.44
CA GLU A 20 1.89 -2.35 17.08
C GLU A 20 1.53 -0.94 17.62
N PRO A 21 2.29 0.13 17.25
CA PRO A 21 2.19 1.43 17.94
C PRO A 21 0.85 2.16 17.74
N THR A 22 0.00 1.72 16.83
CA THR A 22 -1.30 2.35 16.53
C THR A 22 -2.50 1.48 16.94
N ILE A 23 -2.25 0.26 17.43
CA ILE A 23 -3.33 -0.67 17.79
C ILE A 23 -4.25 -0.06 18.87
N GLY A 24 -5.57 -0.24 18.70
CA GLY A 24 -6.57 0.24 19.64
C GLY A 24 -6.77 1.76 19.66
N LEU A 25 -6.18 2.50 18.74
CA LEU A 25 -6.43 3.93 18.55
C LEU A 25 -7.51 4.15 17.48
N ASP A 26 -8.26 5.22 17.63
CA ASP A 26 -9.13 5.74 16.58
C ASP A 26 -8.29 6.28 15.39
N ILE A 27 -8.91 6.47 14.24
CA ILE A 27 -8.25 6.92 13.00
C ILE A 27 -7.43 8.19 13.23
N THR A 28 -7.99 9.17 13.95
CA THR A 28 -7.30 10.43 14.26
C THR A 28 -6.08 10.19 15.14
N GLY A 29 -6.18 9.30 16.12
CA GLY A 29 -5.08 8.90 16.98
C GLY A 29 -3.96 8.20 16.20
N GLN A 30 -4.29 7.29 15.29
CA GLN A 30 -3.33 6.62 14.42
C GLN A 30 -2.57 7.63 13.55
N ILE A 31 -3.27 8.55 12.89
CA ILE A 31 -2.64 9.60 12.06
C ILE A 31 -1.65 10.42 12.89
N ARG A 32 -2.05 10.87 14.08
CA ARG A 32 -1.18 11.66 14.96
C ARG A 32 0.06 10.90 15.42
N ILE A 33 -0.06 9.60 15.72
CA ILE A 33 1.10 8.78 16.10
C ILE A 33 2.05 8.61 14.90
N ARG A 34 1.54 8.35 13.70
CA ARG A 34 2.37 8.26 12.48
C ARG A 34 3.14 9.55 12.22
N GLU A 35 2.46 10.70 12.27
CA GLU A 35 3.09 12.01 12.09
C GLU A 35 4.17 12.28 13.14
N PHE A 36 3.86 11.96 14.39
CA PHE A 36 4.80 12.13 15.51
C PHE A 36 6.04 11.25 15.33
N LEU A 37 5.90 9.96 14.99
CA LEU A 37 7.01 9.04 14.80
C LEU A 37 7.88 9.44 13.60
N ARG A 38 7.26 9.89 12.50
CA ARG A 38 7.97 10.42 11.33
C ARG A 38 8.79 11.65 11.68
N GLU A 39 8.20 12.59 12.40
CA GLU A 39 8.88 13.82 12.81
C GLU A 39 9.99 13.54 13.83
N TYR A 40 9.77 12.62 14.77
CA TYR A 40 10.80 12.20 15.72
C TYR A 40 12.00 11.57 14.98
N ASN A 41 11.76 10.62 14.07
CA ASN A 41 12.82 10.01 13.27
C ASN A 41 13.60 11.08 12.47
N ARG A 42 12.88 12.00 11.78
CA ARG A 42 13.48 13.08 11.01
C ARG A 42 14.38 14.00 11.85
N ARG A 43 13.95 14.33 13.08
CA ARG A 43 14.69 15.24 13.97
C ARG A 43 15.88 14.60 14.66
N THR A 44 15.76 13.34 15.01
CA THR A 44 16.76 12.66 15.87
C THR A 44 17.68 11.75 15.09
N GLY A 45 17.28 11.29 13.89
CA GLY A 45 17.97 10.26 13.13
C GLY A 45 17.95 8.89 13.83
N ALA A 46 17.06 8.68 14.81
CA ALA A 46 16.94 7.41 15.51
C ALA A 46 16.48 6.31 14.59
N THR A 47 17.04 5.13 14.71
CA THR A 47 16.54 3.94 14.01
C THR A 47 15.26 3.47 14.68
N ILE A 48 14.16 3.39 13.94
CA ILE A 48 12.89 2.87 14.45
C ILE A 48 12.61 1.52 13.79
N LEU A 49 12.48 0.47 14.59
CA LEU A 49 11.97 -0.83 14.18
C LEU A 49 10.56 -0.98 14.75
N LEU A 50 9.59 -1.15 13.87
CA LEU A 50 8.20 -1.33 14.30
C LEU A 50 7.63 -2.64 13.73
N THR A 51 6.72 -3.26 14.48
CA THR A 51 5.80 -4.26 13.95
C THR A 51 4.45 -3.61 13.70
N SER A 52 3.78 -3.99 12.64
CA SER A 52 2.39 -3.62 12.40
C SER A 52 1.71 -4.59 11.44
N HIS A 53 0.44 -4.83 11.66
CA HIS A 53 -0.45 -5.48 10.72
C HIS A 53 -1.33 -4.46 9.97
N TYR A 54 -1.28 -3.18 10.36
CA TYR A 54 -1.92 -2.09 9.61
C TYR A 54 -0.99 -1.61 8.50
N MET A 55 -1.35 -1.87 7.25
CA MET A 55 -0.52 -1.48 6.12
C MET A 55 -0.36 0.03 5.98
N ALA A 56 -1.33 0.80 6.46
CA ALA A 56 -1.21 2.25 6.54
C ALA A 56 -0.04 2.73 7.43
N ASP A 57 0.35 1.97 8.47
CA ASP A 57 1.54 2.28 9.26
C ASP A 57 2.80 1.97 8.48
N VAL A 58 2.83 0.80 7.83
CA VAL A 58 3.97 0.34 7.04
C VAL A 58 4.27 1.31 5.91
N THR A 59 3.25 1.68 5.12
CA THR A 59 3.40 2.60 3.98
C THR A 59 3.75 4.02 4.41
N ALA A 60 3.25 4.46 5.57
CA ALA A 60 3.49 5.81 6.07
C ALA A 60 4.86 5.99 6.74
N LEU A 61 5.41 4.94 7.36
CA LEU A 61 6.58 5.04 8.24
C LEU A 61 7.82 4.30 7.74
N CYS A 62 7.65 3.27 6.90
CA CYS A 62 8.73 2.36 6.56
C CYS A 62 9.19 2.54 5.11
N GLU A 63 10.47 2.84 4.91
CA GLU A 63 11.13 2.75 3.59
C GLU A 63 11.60 1.32 3.31
N ARG A 64 11.96 0.57 4.35
CA ARG A 64 12.41 -0.83 4.31
C ARG A 64 11.50 -1.69 5.15
N ILE A 65 11.16 -2.87 4.63
CA ILE A 65 10.33 -3.86 5.30
C ILE A 65 11.03 -5.20 5.37
N ILE A 66 10.70 -5.94 6.42
CA ILE A 66 11.14 -7.32 6.63
C ILE A 66 9.88 -8.17 6.75
N ILE A 67 9.72 -9.14 5.84
CA ILE A 67 8.61 -10.09 5.88
C ILE A 67 9.10 -11.41 6.44
N ILE A 68 8.48 -11.84 7.54
CA ILE A 68 8.74 -13.12 8.19
C ILE A 68 7.48 -13.98 8.09
N HIS A 69 7.60 -15.19 7.55
CA HIS A 69 6.51 -16.14 7.44
C HIS A 69 6.97 -17.53 7.83
N HIS A 70 6.22 -18.22 8.71
CA HIS A 70 6.58 -19.52 9.27
C HIS A 70 8.01 -19.57 9.83
N GLY A 71 8.44 -18.52 10.53
CA GLY A 71 9.77 -18.42 11.13
C GLY A 71 10.91 -18.23 10.14
N LYS A 72 10.64 -18.00 8.86
CA LYS A 72 11.63 -17.75 7.81
C LYS A 72 11.54 -16.34 7.29
N LEU A 73 12.70 -15.75 7.01
CA LEU A 73 12.80 -14.48 6.31
C LEU A 73 12.40 -14.70 4.85
N LYS A 74 11.30 -14.09 4.43
CA LYS A 74 10.81 -14.15 3.04
C LYS A 74 11.31 -12.96 2.23
N TYR A 75 11.35 -11.78 2.84
CA TYR A 75 11.78 -10.57 2.18
C TYR A 75 12.49 -9.64 3.15
N ASP A 76 13.50 -8.92 2.65
CA ASP A 76 14.18 -7.84 3.32
C ASP A 76 14.59 -6.80 2.26
N GLY A 77 13.97 -5.63 2.27
CA GLY A 77 14.22 -4.60 1.26
C GLY A 77 13.22 -3.46 1.25
N GLY A 78 13.29 -2.61 0.23
CA GLY A 78 12.40 -1.48 0.05
C GLY A 78 10.97 -1.91 -0.33
N ILE A 79 9.99 -1.19 0.18
CA ILE A 79 8.56 -1.47 -0.10
C ILE A 79 8.24 -1.34 -1.60
N THR A 80 8.84 -0.36 -2.27
CA THR A 80 8.67 -0.15 -3.71
C THR A 80 9.25 -1.30 -4.55
N ASP A 81 10.40 -1.84 -4.12
CA ASP A 81 11.03 -2.96 -4.80
C ASP A 81 10.24 -4.27 -4.61
N LEU A 82 9.63 -4.44 -3.42
CA LEU A 82 8.70 -5.54 -3.18
C LEU A 82 7.53 -5.49 -4.17
N SER A 83 6.87 -4.34 -4.29
CA SER A 83 5.74 -4.17 -5.19
C SER A 83 6.11 -4.47 -6.64
N ARG A 84 7.25 -3.97 -7.12
CA ARG A 84 7.72 -4.24 -8.49
C ARG A 84 8.03 -5.71 -8.75
N ARG A 85 8.55 -6.42 -7.73
CA ARG A 85 8.98 -7.81 -7.86
C ARG A 85 7.80 -8.78 -7.80
N ILE A 86 6.88 -8.56 -6.86
CA ILE A 86 5.78 -9.50 -6.56
C ILE A 86 4.51 -9.15 -7.33
N ALA A 87 4.30 -7.87 -7.60
CA ALA A 87 3.13 -7.37 -8.31
C ALA A 87 3.53 -6.50 -9.52
N PRO A 88 4.12 -7.09 -10.59
CA PRO A 88 4.53 -6.37 -11.78
C PRO A 88 3.31 -5.98 -12.65
N PHE A 89 2.25 -5.48 -12.02
CA PHE A 89 1.01 -5.07 -12.66
C PHE A 89 0.49 -3.76 -12.03
N LYS A 90 -0.44 -3.13 -12.72
CA LYS A 90 -1.16 -1.94 -12.27
C LYS A 90 -2.66 -2.22 -12.29
N LEU A 91 -3.40 -1.43 -11.55
CA LEU A 91 -4.85 -1.38 -11.61
C LEU A 91 -5.27 -0.16 -12.43
N ILE A 92 -6.13 -0.38 -13.43
CA ILE A 92 -6.78 0.68 -14.19
C ILE A 92 -8.24 0.70 -13.76
N GLY A 93 -8.65 1.77 -13.10
CA GLY A 93 -10.04 2.05 -12.77
C GLY A 93 -10.68 2.91 -13.87
N VAL A 94 -11.79 2.46 -14.42
CA VAL A 94 -12.49 3.13 -15.51
C VAL A 94 -13.92 3.43 -15.09
N MET A 95 -14.32 4.69 -15.22
CA MET A 95 -15.71 5.13 -15.15
C MET A 95 -16.21 5.33 -16.59
N LEU A 96 -17.25 4.60 -16.98
CA LEU A 96 -17.87 4.70 -18.29
C LEU A 96 -19.13 5.58 -18.23
N ALA A 97 -19.40 6.33 -19.30
CA ALA A 97 -20.61 7.13 -19.40
C ALA A 97 -21.88 6.24 -19.40
N ASP A 98 -21.77 5.03 -19.98
CA ASP A 98 -22.82 4.00 -19.99
C ASP A 98 -22.32 2.76 -19.23
N ALA A 99 -22.75 2.62 -17.98
CA ALA A 99 -22.15 1.66 -17.04
C ALA A 99 -22.28 0.17 -17.42
N ASP A 100 -23.30 -0.23 -18.21
CA ASP A 100 -23.68 -1.65 -18.32
C ASP A 100 -23.32 -2.34 -19.63
N SER A 101 -22.74 -1.67 -20.63
CA SER A 101 -22.67 -2.21 -21.98
C SER A 101 -21.33 -2.76 -22.46
N HIS A 102 -20.24 -2.60 -21.69
CA HIS A 102 -18.90 -2.93 -22.21
C HIS A 102 -18.18 -3.98 -21.36
N ASP A 103 -17.65 -5.01 -22.01
CA ASP A 103 -16.81 -6.03 -21.38
C ASP A 103 -15.37 -5.53 -21.30
N LEU A 104 -14.89 -5.29 -20.08
CA LEU A 104 -13.51 -4.86 -19.82
C LEU A 104 -12.50 -6.01 -19.80
N SER A 105 -12.96 -7.27 -19.82
CA SER A 105 -12.08 -8.45 -19.78
C SER A 105 -11.13 -8.55 -20.98
N ILE A 106 -11.48 -7.92 -22.10
CA ILE A 106 -10.62 -7.86 -23.31
C ILE A 106 -9.40 -6.93 -23.15
N TYR A 107 -9.40 -6.08 -22.13
CA TYR A 107 -8.30 -5.13 -21.83
C TYR A 107 -7.43 -5.58 -20.66
N GLY A 108 -7.94 -6.44 -19.79
CA GLY A 108 -7.21 -6.94 -18.63
C GLY A 108 -8.07 -7.85 -17.77
N THR A 109 -7.52 -8.34 -16.67
CA THR A 109 -8.28 -9.18 -15.72
C THR A 109 -9.16 -8.30 -14.84
N PRO A 110 -10.51 -8.44 -14.88
CA PRO A 110 -11.38 -7.70 -13.98
C PRO A 110 -11.07 -8.01 -12.52
N VAL A 111 -11.08 -6.97 -11.68
CA VAL A 111 -10.90 -7.07 -10.24
C VAL A 111 -11.92 -6.19 -9.53
N GLU A 112 -12.40 -6.65 -8.40
CA GLU A 112 -13.26 -5.87 -7.52
C GLU A 112 -12.41 -4.91 -6.70
N ASN A 113 -12.90 -3.69 -6.50
CA ASN A 113 -12.32 -2.71 -5.61
C ASN A 113 -13.45 -2.16 -4.72
N GLU A 114 -13.43 -2.57 -3.45
CA GLU A 114 -14.46 -2.19 -2.48
C GLU A 114 -14.40 -0.70 -2.11
N ASP A 115 -13.23 -0.06 -2.27
CA ASP A 115 -13.03 1.34 -1.91
C ASP A 115 -13.63 2.34 -2.93
N ASP A 116 -13.92 1.89 -4.16
CA ASP A 116 -14.43 2.74 -5.24
C ASP A 116 -15.38 1.94 -6.14
N ALA A 117 -16.63 1.83 -5.70
CA ALA A 117 -17.67 1.10 -6.43
C ALA A 117 -18.17 1.83 -7.69
N GLU A 118 -17.80 3.10 -7.90
CA GLU A 118 -18.21 3.86 -9.09
C GLU A 118 -17.38 3.50 -10.32
N LYS A 119 -16.17 2.96 -10.10
CA LYS A 119 -15.25 2.54 -11.17
C LYS A 119 -15.18 1.03 -11.28
N ARG A 120 -15.02 0.57 -12.49
CA ARG A 120 -14.70 -0.83 -12.80
C ARG A 120 -13.20 -0.97 -12.95
N TYR A 121 -12.60 -1.91 -12.22
CA TYR A 121 -11.16 -2.07 -12.18
C TYR A 121 -10.71 -3.29 -13.01
N ILE A 122 -9.60 -3.11 -13.71
CA ILE A 122 -8.88 -4.18 -14.38
C ILE A 122 -7.42 -4.18 -13.95
N GLN A 123 -6.87 -5.37 -13.78
CA GLN A 123 -5.45 -5.60 -13.57
C GLN A 123 -4.77 -5.78 -14.93
N VAL A 124 -3.67 -5.05 -15.16
CA VAL A 124 -2.89 -5.10 -16.40
C VAL A 124 -1.39 -5.17 -16.08
N PRO A 125 -0.56 -5.85 -16.90
CA PRO A 125 0.88 -5.83 -16.73
C PRO A 125 1.41 -4.39 -16.74
N ALA A 126 2.34 -4.05 -15.86
CA ALA A 126 2.86 -2.69 -15.73
C ALA A 126 3.51 -2.17 -17.04
N ALA A 127 4.08 -3.07 -17.85
CA ALA A 127 4.68 -2.74 -19.14
C ALA A 127 3.63 -2.32 -20.20
N ASP A 128 2.40 -2.82 -20.09
CA ASP A 128 1.34 -2.67 -21.11
C ASP A 128 0.36 -1.55 -20.77
N VAL A 129 0.47 -0.93 -19.59
CA VAL A 129 -0.46 0.09 -19.08
C VAL A 129 -0.73 1.19 -20.10
N THR A 130 0.31 1.76 -20.69
CA THR A 130 0.18 2.89 -21.63
C THR A 130 -0.61 2.49 -22.88
N GLY A 131 -0.31 1.32 -23.45
CA GLY A 131 -0.99 0.80 -24.64
C GLY A 131 -2.44 0.45 -24.36
N ILE A 132 -2.71 -0.22 -23.24
CA ILE A 132 -4.07 -0.60 -22.84
C ILE A 132 -4.90 0.65 -22.51
N THR A 133 -4.33 1.63 -21.81
CA THR A 133 -5.02 2.90 -21.52
C THR A 133 -5.39 3.63 -22.81
N ALA A 134 -4.48 3.71 -23.79
CA ALA A 134 -4.75 4.35 -25.07
C ALA A 134 -5.91 3.66 -25.82
N ARG A 135 -5.95 2.32 -25.79
CA ARG A 135 -7.05 1.54 -26.40
C ARG A 135 -8.37 1.76 -25.68
N LEU A 136 -8.38 1.75 -24.35
CA LEU A 136 -9.57 2.03 -23.54
C LEU A 136 -10.20 3.38 -23.90
N LEU A 137 -9.36 4.43 -24.00
CA LEU A 137 -9.79 5.78 -24.34
C LEU A 137 -10.26 5.92 -25.79
N ALA A 138 -9.75 5.09 -26.71
CA ALA A 138 -10.15 5.10 -28.12
C ALA A 138 -11.46 4.31 -28.38
N ASP A 139 -11.63 3.19 -27.67
CA ASP A 139 -12.67 2.20 -27.97
C ASP A 139 -13.95 2.44 -27.13
N LEU A 140 -13.82 3.11 -25.97
CA LEU A 140 -14.91 3.23 -24.98
C LEU A 140 -15.21 4.69 -24.63
N PRO A 141 -16.47 5.00 -24.27
CA PRO A 141 -16.87 6.33 -23.78
C PRO A 141 -16.43 6.53 -22.32
N VAL A 142 -15.11 6.64 -22.10
CA VAL A 142 -14.53 6.80 -20.78
C VAL A 142 -14.80 8.21 -20.25
N HIS A 143 -15.42 8.30 -19.08
CA HIS A 143 -15.66 9.55 -18.37
C HIS A 143 -14.48 9.91 -17.45
N ASP A 144 -13.95 8.92 -16.71
CA ASP A 144 -12.77 9.09 -15.86
C ASP A 144 -11.93 7.83 -15.88
N ILE A 145 -10.62 7.99 -15.73
CA ILE A 145 -9.66 6.90 -15.67
C ILE A 145 -8.64 7.15 -14.56
N THR A 146 -8.35 6.11 -13.80
CA THR A 146 -7.38 6.14 -12.72
C THR A 146 -6.40 4.99 -12.89
N ILE A 147 -5.11 5.25 -12.74
CA ILE A 147 -4.07 4.22 -12.78
C ILE A 147 -3.37 4.22 -11.43
N THR A 148 -3.44 3.09 -10.72
CA THR A 148 -2.85 2.94 -9.39
C THR A 148 -1.97 1.71 -9.30
N ASP A 149 -1.09 1.72 -8.33
CA ASP A 149 -0.41 0.51 -7.88
C ASP A 149 -1.41 -0.39 -7.13
N PRO A 150 -1.21 -1.72 -7.14
CA PRO A 150 -2.02 -2.60 -6.32
C PRO A 150 -1.87 -2.23 -4.82
N PRO A 151 -2.93 -2.40 -4.01
CA PRO A 151 -2.83 -2.24 -2.56
C PRO A 151 -1.69 -3.07 -1.99
N ILE A 152 -0.95 -2.50 -1.04
CA ILE A 152 0.21 -3.18 -0.46
C ILE A 152 -0.18 -4.47 0.28
N GLU A 153 -1.40 -4.53 0.79
CA GLU A 153 -1.99 -5.72 1.38
C GLU A 153 -1.94 -6.90 0.42
N ASN A 154 -2.38 -6.69 -0.83
CA ASN A 154 -2.38 -7.71 -1.87
C ASN A 154 -0.97 -8.14 -2.27
N VAL A 155 -0.01 -7.20 -2.24
CA VAL A 155 1.41 -7.48 -2.53
C VAL A 155 2.01 -8.37 -1.44
N ILE A 156 1.73 -8.06 -0.17
CA ILE A 156 2.25 -8.83 0.98
C ILE A 156 1.59 -10.20 1.04
N GLU A 157 0.28 -10.30 0.80
CA GLU A 157 -0.41 -11.59 0.75
C GLU A 157 0.19 -12.51 -0.31
N ARG A 158 0.51 -11.99 -1.49
CA ARG A 158 1.21 -12.75 -2.54
C ARG A 158 2.60 -13.19 -2.09
N ALA A 159 3.35 -12.32 -1.39
CA ALA A 159 4.66 -12.64 -0.85
C ALA A 159 4.63 -13.79 0.17
N PHE A 160 3.49 -13.99 0.86
CA PHE A 160 3.31 -15.14 1.76
C PHE A 160 3.03 -16.44 1.01
N ASN A 161 2.43 -16.37 -0.16
CA ASN A 161 2.03 -17.54 -0.95
C ASN A 161 3.13 -18.04 -1.92
N GLU A 162 4.19 -17.26 -2.13
CA GLU A 162 5.42 -17.67 -2.84
C GLU A 162 6.43 -18.37 -1.88
#